data_694572f12a585cda8121e634a9ae741a
#
_entry.id   694572f12a585cda8121e634a9ae741a
#
_cell.length_a   1.000
_cell.length_b   1.000
_cell.length_c   1.000
_cell.angle_alpha   90.00
_cell.angle_beta   90.00
_cell.angle_gamma   90.00
#
_symmetry.space_group_name_H-M   'P 1'
#
loop_
_entity.id
_entity.type
_entity.pdbx_description
1 polymer ?
#
loop_
_entity_poly.entity_id
_entity_poly.type
_entity_poly.pdbx_seq_one_letter_code
_entity_poly.pdbx_strand_id
1 'polypeptide(L)'
;MSVVALIMAAGRGSRFEKSDDLPKQYFNVGGIPILRHSINAFQSHPMIDNVLVVIHPDDIDLYEKATLGLDLLPPVYGGERRQDSVKLGLQALAEFSPKKILIHDAARAFVDKKII
;
A
#
# COMPACT_ATOMS: atom_id res chain seq x y z
N MET A 1 6.15 18.27 2.66
CA MET A 1 5.50 17.10 2.07
C MET A 1 4.05 17.45 1.82
N SER A 2 3.65 17.54 0.55
CA SER A 2 2.33 18.07 0.20
C SER A 2 1.28 16.99 -0.04
N VAL A 3 1.58 16.00 -0.86
CA VAL A 3 0.62 14.95 -1.20
C VAL A 3 1.25 13.58 -0.95
N VAL A 4 0.57 12.76 -0.16
CA VAL A 4 1.03 11.41 0.17
C VAL A 4 -0.02 10.41 -0.27
N ALA A 5 0.41 9.35 -0.94
CA ALA A 5 -0.45 8.22 -1.23
C ALA A 5 -0.35 7.23 -0.09
N LEU A 6 -1.49 6.90 0.51
CA LEU A 6 -1.59 5.91 1.58
C LEU A 6 -2.18 4.64 0.96
N ILE A 7 -1.34 3.62 0.79
CA ILE A 7 -1.75 2.39 0.14
C ILE A 7 -2.09 1.35 1.20
N MET A 8 -3.32 0.83 1.15
CA MET A 8 -3.82 -0.15 2.11
C MET A 8 -3.52 -1.55 1.60
N ALA A 9 -2.61 -2.25 2.25
CA ALA A 9 -2.18 -3.59 1.88
C ALA A 9 -2.24 -4.56 3.06
N ALA A 10 -2.97 -4.22 4.13
CA ALA A 10 -3.07 -5.06 5.31
C ALA A 10 -4.22 -6.06 5.26
N GLY A 11 -5.17 -5.87 4.34
CA GLY A 11 -6.34 -6.72 4.26
C GLY A 11 -6.01 -8.10 3.71
N ARG A 12 -6.68 -9.10 4.25
CA ARG A 12 -6.53 -10.47 3.78
C ARG A 12 -7.76 -10.99 3.04
N GLY A 13 -8.87 -10.27 3.16
CA GLY A 13 -10.12 -10.65 2.54
C GLY A 13 -10.77 -11.85 3.22
N SER A 14 -12.08 -11.96 3.08
CA SER A 14 -12.85 -13.04 3.69
C SER A 14 -12.60 -14.41 3.04
N ARG A 15 -12.02 -14.43 1.85
CA ARG A 15 -11.74 -15.66 1.12
C ARG A 15 -10.34 -16.20 1.32
N PHE A 16 -9.55 -15.53 2.12
CA PHE A 16 -8.19 -15.97 2.40
C PHE A 16 -8.25 -17.02 3.52
N GLU A 17 -8.61 -18.23 3.16
CA GLU A 17 -8.84 -19.30 4.12
C GLU A 17 -7.67 -20.25 4.28
N LYS A 18 -6.80 -20.33 3.29
CA LYS A 18 -5.65 -21.23 3.33
C LYS A 18 -4.41 -20.47 3.69
N SER A 19 -3.66 -20.99 4.63
CA SER A 19 -2.48 -20.34 5.15
C SER A 19 -1.34 -20.23 4.12
N ASP A 20 -1.35 -21.05 3.10
CA ASP A 20 -0.33 -21.03 2.06
C ASP A 20 -0.68 -20.14 0.87
N ASP A 21 -1.89 -19.58 0.86
CA ASP A 21 -2.28 -18.65 -0.21
C ASP A 21 -1.61 -17.30 0.00
N LEU A 22 -1.12 -16.73 -1.10
CA LEU A 22 -0.62 -15.36 -1.04
C LEU A 22 -1.79 -14.39 -0.96
N PRO A 23 -1.69 -13.32 -0.14
CA PRO A 23 -2.64 -12.24 -0.23
C PRO A 23 -2.66 -11.67 -1.65
N LYS A 24 -3.84 -11.27 -2.08
CA LYS A 24 -4.08 -10.85 -3.47
C LYS A 24 -3.11 -9.76 -3.93
N GLN A 25 -2.77 -8.82 -3.06
CA GLN A 25 -1.87 -7.72 -3.39
C GLN A 25 -0.45 -8.17 -3.70
N TYR A 26 -0.09 -9.40 -3.38
CA TYR A 26 1.23 -9.95 -3.69
C TYR A 26 1.22 -10.92 -4.87
N PHE A 27 0.08 -11.10 -5.53
CA PHE A 27 0.03 -11.89 -6.77
C PHE A 27 0.81 -11.18 -7.86
N ASN A 28 1.56 -11.94 -8.65
CA ASN A 28 2.33 -11.39 -9.75
C ASN A 28 1.45 -11.18 -10.99
N VAL A 29 1.61 -10.03 -11.61
CA VAL A 29 1.03 -9.72 -12.90
C VAL A 29 2.19 -9.19 -13.77
N GLY A 30 2.48 -9.89 -14.84
CA GLY A 30 3.63 -9.55 -15.66
C GLY A 30 4.96 -9.66 -14.94
N GLY A 31 5.05 -10.60 -13.98
CA GLY A 31 6.26 -10.81 -13.20
C GLY A 31 6.47 -9.85 -12.03
N ILE A 32 5.51 -8.97 -11.78
CA ILE A 32 5.60 -7.94 -10.75
C ILE A 32 4.39 -8.06 -9.83
N PRO A 33 4.58 -8.02 -8.49
CA PRO A 33 3.44 -8.06 -7.58
C PRO A 33 2.46 -6.91 -7.81
N ILE A 34 1.17 -7.19 -7.63
CA ILE A 34 0.12 -6.17 -7.78
C ILE A 34 0.43 -4.93 -6.94
N LEU A 35 0.88 -5.13 -5.70
CA LEU A 35 1.25 -4.02 -4.82
C LEU A 35 2.28 -3.10 -5.49
N ARG A 36 3.30 -3.68 -6.10
CA ARG A 36 4.34 -2.88 -6.77
C ARG A 36 3.78 -2.10 -7.96
N HIS A 37 2.84 -2.70 -8.71
CA HIS A 37 2.16 -1.96 -9.78
C HIS A 37 1.44 -0.73 -9.23
N SER A 38 0.74 -0.88 -8.11
CA SER A 38 0.03 0.24 -7.47
C SER A 38 1.02 1.31 -7.02
N ILE A 39 2.11 0.90 -6.37
CA ILE A 39 3.12 1.85 -5.91
C ILE A 39 3.73 2.60 -7.09
N ASN A 40 4.08 1.89 -8.16
CA ASN A 40 4.68 2.51 -9.34
C ASN A 40 3.74 3.54 -9.98
N ALA A 41 2.43 3.24 -10.01
CA ALA A 41 1.45 4.17 -10.55
C ALA A 41 1.43 5.49 -9.78
N PHE A 42 1.49 5.43 -8.45
CA PHE A 42 1.51 6.64 -7.65
C PHE A 42 2.85 7.35 -7.73
N GLN A 43 3.96 6.63 -7.68
CA GLN A 43 5.28 7.25 -7.73
C GLN A 43 5.56 7.94 -9.06
N SER A 44 4.96 7.46 -10.13
CA SER A 44 5.13 8.08 -11.44
C SER A 44 4.26 9.32 -11.63
N HIS A 45 3.34 9.58 -10.71
CA HIS A 45 2.45 10.73 -10.79
C HIS A 45 3.15 11.97 -10.23
N PRO A 46 3.22 13.08 -11.00
CA PRO A 46 4.01 14.25 -10.59
C PRO A 46 3.48 14.95 -9.35
N MET A 47 2.22 14.74 -8.99
CA MET A 47 1.62 15.38 -7.81
C MET A 47 1.88 14.62 -6.52
N ILE A 48 2.37 13.38 -6.59
CA ILE A 48 2.60 12.55 -5.42
C ILE A 48 4.03 12.73 -4.92
N ASP A 49 4.18 13.17 -3.69
CA ASP A 49 5.50 13.41 -3.10
C ASP A 49 6.06 12.19 -2.39
N ASN A 50 5.20 11.42 -1.73
CA ASN A 50 5.63 10.25 -0.97
C ASN A 50 4.54 9.18 -0.97
N VAL A 51 4.96 7.94 -0.72
CA VAL A 51 4.06 6.79 -0.61
C VAL A 51 4.31 6.10 0.72
N LEU A 52 3.24 5.85 1.46
CA LEU A 52 3.25 5.05 2.68
C LEU A 52 2.35 3.84 2.47
N VAL A 53 2.84 2.65 2.84
CA VAL A 53 2.06 1.42 2.71
C VAL A 53 1.74 0.88 4.09
N VAL A 54 0.46 0.52 4.30
CA VAL A 54 0.01 -0.15 5.52
C VAL A 54 -0.09 -1.63 5.20
N ILE A 55 0.65 -2.46 5.92
CA ILE A 55 0.75 -3.90 5.65
C ILE A 55 0.28 -4.73 6.84
N HIS A 56 -0.07 -5.98 6.57
CA HIS A 56 -0.31 -6.94 7.65
C HIS A 56 1.04 -7.31 8.26
N PRO A 57 1.15 -7.39 9.59
CA PRO A 57 2.45 -7.71 10.23
C PRO A 57 3.10 -9.00 9.75
N ASP A 58 2.29 -10.00 9.38
CA ASP A 58 2.81 -11.28 8.92
C ASP A 58 3.38 -11.21 7.49
N ASP A 59 3.16 -10.12 6.79
CA ASP A 59 3.55 -9.98 5.39
C ASP A 59 4.82 -9.16 5.18
N ILE A 60 5.56 -8.87 6.25
CA ILE A 60 6.73 -8.00 6.12
C ILE A 60 7.76 -8.54 5.12
N ASP A 61 7.98 -9.85 5.10
CA ASP A 61 8.92 -10.45 4.14
C ASP A 61 8.44 -10.31 2.71
N LEU A 62 7.14 -10.54 2.48
CA LEU A 62 6.54 -10.35 1.16
C LEU A 62 6.63 -8.90 0.73
N TYR A 63 6.38 -7.98 1.66
CA TYR A 63 6.45 -6.56 1.39
C TYR A 63 7.86 -6.13 0.99
N GLU A 64 8.85 -6.58 1.73
CA GLU A 64 10.24 -6.22 1.45
C GLU A 64 10.66 -6.69 0.06
N LYS A 65 10.27 -7.90 -0.32
CA LYS A 65 10.56 -8.42 -1.67
C LYS A 65 9.82 -7.63 -2.75
N ALA A 66 8.56 -7.29 -2.49
CA ALA A 66 7.73 -6.60 -3.47
C ALA A 66 8.21 -5.17 -3.73
N THR A 67 8.86 -4.55 -2.74
CA THR A 67 9.26 -3.14 -2.82
C THR A 67 10.77 -2.95 -2.94
N LEU A 68 11.50 -4.01 -3.25
CA LEU A 68 12.95 -3.95 -3.34
C LEU A 68 13.40 -2.87 -4.33
N GLY A 69 14.25 -1.98 -3.86
CA GLY A 69 14.77 -0.88 -4.68
C GLY A 69 13.88 0.36 -4.75
N LEU A 70 12.70 0.34 -4.14
CA LEU A 70 11.81 1.49 -4.13
C LEU A 70 12.07 2.38 -2.92
N ASP A 71 11.94 3.69 -3.13
CA ASP A 71 12.11 4.69 -2.08
C ASP A 71 10.72 5.03 -1.51
N LEU A 72 10.41 4.47 -0.36
CA LEU A 72 9.10 4.60 0.29
C LEU A 72 9.27 5.04 1.73
N LEU A 73 8.23 5.63 2.30
CA LEU A 73 8.20 5.84 3.74
C LEU A 73 8.18 4.47 4.43
N PRO A 74 8.68 4.37 5.67
CA PRO A 74 8.64 3.08 6.38
C PRO A 74 7.21 2.54 6.45
N PRO A 75 7.01 1.23 6.26
CA PRO A 75 5.67 0.68 6.30
C PRO A 75 5.07 0.73 7.70
N VAL A 76 3.74 0.73 7.76
CA VAL A 76 2.99 0.73 9.00
C VAL A 76 2.23 -0.59 9.09
N TYR A 77 2.23 -1.21 10.26
CA TYR A 77 1.45 -2.43 10.48
C TYR A 77 -0.01 -2.04 10.72
N GLY A 78 -0.91 -2.69 9.97
CA GLY A 78 -2.33 -2.43 10.08
C GLY A 78 -2.98 -3.15 11.26
N GLY A 79 -4.25 -2.82 11.49
CA GLY A 79 -5.08 -3.46 12.51
C GLY A 79 -5.95 -4.55 11.91
N GLU A 80 -6.89 -5.05 12.71
CA GLU A 80 -7.75 -6.16 12.30
C GLU A 80 -8.74 -5.77 11.22
N ARG A 81 -9.25 -4.53 11.28
CA ARG A 81 -10.23 -4.04 10.32
C ARG A 81 -9.60 -2.97 9.44
N ARG A 82 -10.21 -2.79 8.25
CA ARG A 82 -9.72 -1.78 7.32
C ARG A 82 -9.69 -0.39 7.97
N GLN A 83 -10.72 -0.04 8.73
CA GLN A 83 -10.77 1.27 9.38
C GLN A 83 -9.68 1.44 10.43
N ASP A 84 -9.29 0.37 11.11
CA ASP A 84 -8.17 0.42 12.06
C ASP A 84 -6.86 0.67 11.32
N SER A 85 -6.69 0.02 10.18
CA SER A 85 -5.49 0.18 9.35
C SER A 85 -5.39 1.59 8.80
N VAL A 86 -6.50 2.16 8.33
CA VAL A 86 -6.54 3.54 7.86
C VAL A 86 -6.13 4.50 8.97
N LYS A 87 -6.69 4.30 10.15
CA LYS A 87 -6.38 5.14 11.31
C LYS A 87 -4.88 5.12 11.64
N LEU A 88 -4.30 3.91 11.65
CA LEU A 88 -2.87 3.77 11.95
C LEU A 88 -2.01 4.45 10.89
N GLY A 89 -2.39 4.33 9.62
CA GLY A 89 -1.68 5.01 8.55
C GLY A 89 -1.76 6.52 8.67
N LEU A 90 -2.95 7.05 8.97
CA LEU A 90 -3.14 8.48 9.15
C LEU A 90 -2.35 8.99 10.36
N GLN A 91 -2.31 8.23 11.43
CA GLN A 91 -1.53 8.62 12.61
C GLN A 91 -0.03 8.69 12.30
N ALA A 92 0.46 7.75 11.49
CA ALA A 92 1.87 7.75 11.10
C ALA A 92 2.21 8.96 10.24
N LEU A 93 1.26 9.45 9.44
CA LEU A 93 1.47 10.60 8.58
C LEU A 93 1.29 11.94 9.29
N ALA A 94 0.71 11.95 10.49
CA ALA A 94 0.41 13.19 11.20
C ALA A 94 1.65 14.05 11.44
N GLU A 95 2.79 13.43 11.72
CA GLU A 95 4.02 14.16 11.99
C GLU A 95 4.58 14.86 10.76
N PHE A 96 4.20 14.41 9.56
CA PHE A 96 4.66 15.01 8.32
C PHE A 96 3.75 16.14 7.83
N SER A 97 2.58 16.30 8.43
CA SER A 97 1.60 17.35 8.11
C SER A 97 1.34 17.48 6.60
N PRO A 98 0.97 16.39 5.91
CA PRO A 98 0.71 16.46 4.48
C PRO A 98 -0.53 17.33 4.21
N LYS A 99 -0.54 18.03 3.09
CA LYS A 99 -1.70 18.82 2.69
C LYS A 99 -2.82 17.95 2.18
N LYS A 100 -2.49 16.80 1.59
CA LYS A 100 -3.47 15.90 1.02
C LYS A 100 -3.00 14.46 1.17
N ILE A 101 -3.92 13.58 1.48
CA ILE A 101 -3.67 12.15 1.56
C ILE A 101 -4.64 11.44 0.64
N LEU A 102 -4.11 10.63 -0.28
CA LEU A 102 -4.92 9.81 -1.18
C LEU A 102 -4.85 8.37 -0.68
N ILE A 103 -6.01 7.80 -0.39
CA ILE A 103 -6.11 6.44 0.14
C ILE A 103 -6.49 5.48 -0.98
N HIS A 104 -5.72 4.41 -1.13
CA HIS A 104 -5.92 3.45 -2.22
C HIS A 104 -5.72 2.02 -1.73
N ASP A 105 -6.56 1.10 -2.21
CA ASP A 105 -6.41 -0.33 -1.93
C ASP A 105 -5.37 -0.94 -2.86
N ALA A 106 -4.39 -1.64 -2.27
CA ALA A 106 -3.28 -2.22 -3.02
C ALA A 106 -3.71 -3.32 -3.99
N ALA A 107 -4.86 -3.97 -3.71
CA ALA A 107 -5.36 -5.04 -4.57
C ALA A 107 -5.96 -4.52 -5.89
N ARG A 108 -6.12 -3.21 -6.02
CA ARG A 108 -6.60 -2.61 -7.27
C ARG A 108 -5.39 -2.22 -8.11
N ALA A 109 -4.91 -3.16 -8.90
CA ALA A 109 -3.84 -2.88 -9.86
C ALA A 109 -4.39 -2.05 -11.01
N PHE A 110 -3.50 -1.43 -11.76
CA PHE A 110 -3.84 -0.73 -13.00
C PHE A 110 -4.79 0.44 -12.80
N VAL A 111 -4.53 1.23 -11.78
CA VAL A 111 -5.31 2.44 -11.52
C VAL A 111 -5.20 3.38 -12.71
N ASP A 112 -6.36 3.86 -13.18
CA ASP A 112 -6.38 4.84 -14.25
C ASP A 112 -5.80 6.16 -13.72
N LYS A 113 -4.88 6.75 -14.46
CA LYS A 113 -4.26 8.02 -14.07
C LYS A 113 -5.27 9.13 -13.84
N LYS A 114 -6.43 9.03 -14.46
CA LYS A 114 -7.49 10.02 -14.27
C LYS A 114 -8.09 9.98 -12.88
N ILE A 115 -7.94 8.85 -12.19
CA ILE A 115 -8.50 8.66 -10.84
C ILE A 115 -7.56 9.22 -9.78
N ILE A 116 -6.29 9.25 -10.09
CA ILE A 116 -5.30 9.83 -9.22
C ILE A 116 -5.32 11.36 -9.34
#